data_1c38454dc2d341265a5205e0978e8c1a
#
_entry.id   1c38454dc2d341265a5205e0978e8c1a
#
_cell.length_a   1.000
_cell.length_b   1.000
_cell.length_c   1.000
_cell.angle_alpha   90.00
_cell.angle_beta   90.00
_cell.angle_gamma   90.00
#
_symmetry.space_group_name_H-M   'P 1'
#
loop_
_entity.id
_entity.type
_entity.pdbx_description
1 polymer ?
#
loop_
_entity_poly.entity_id
_entity_poly.type
_entity_poly.pdbx_seq_one_letter_code
_entity_poly.pdbx_strand_id
1 'polypeptide(L)'
;MRLKYKKPNKHRIFAIGGLIISALICFLNFTPSMRNVRSLPSAIFAENIDGLNLALNGIPNSMRQSVAAAGSDDETLSEKELNIKLFGLITLRSIPVYVGERKCVIPCGDAIGISIHTKGLLVVGNGSFTDAGGKRHSPSSDAGIRAGDRIISVNGIEVNTSEEMQRVIDGSTGGVGLTVERNGKILSFNILPVNADDGRLKIGAWVRDSTIGIGTLSFIDSATGKTAALGHAVVDSDTGEIITVLNGSMCRAKLIGIKKGRNGDPGELQGSFDDKCELISDITGNGELGIFGTVRSEYLNSLQNNALTVAFPNEVRLGPAVILTSLDNSGVKEYSCEIIKLYKQSYAEQKGIIIQITDESLLSAAGGIVQGMSGSPILQDGMIVGVVTHVFVNDPTRGYGVYAYWMTDD
;
A
#
# COMPACT_ATOMS: atom_id res chain seq x y z
N MET A 1 79.72 -26.07 13.33
CA MET A 1 79.00 -24.80 13.23
C MET A 1 77.51 -25.12 13.17
N ARG A 2 76.76 -25.01 14.29
CA ARG A 2 75.26 -25.33 14.34
C ARG A 2 74.49 -24.05 14.02
N LEU A 3 73.87 -24.05 12.87
CA LEU A 3 72.94 -23.01 12.50
C LEU A 3 71.73 -23.03 13.45
N LYS A 4 71.55 -21.99 14.30
CA LYS A 4 70.37 -21.77 15.13
C LYS A 4 69.22 -21.31 14.23
N TYR A 5 68.27 -22.20 13.95
CA TYR A 5 67.02 -21.87 13.32
C TYR A 5 66.20 -20.98 14.29
N LYS A 6 66.06 -19.66 13.97
CA LYS A 6 65.20 -18.73 14.71
C LYS A 6 63.77 -19.09 14.41
N LYS A 7 62.99 -19.56 15.40
CA LYS A 7 61.56 -19.80 15.23
C LYS A 7 60.87 -18.50 14.74
N PRO A 8 60.07 -18.56 13.70
CA PRO A 8 59.39 -17.36 13.20
C PRO A 8 58.44 -16.84 14.26
N ASN A 9 58.41 -15.50 14.44
CA ASN A 9 57.60 -14.77 15.42
C ASN A 9 56.13 -14.93 15.01
N LYS A 10 55.30 -15.60 15.84
CA LYS A 10 53.87 -15.88 15.53
C LYS A 10 53.12 -14.63 15.09
N HIS A 11 53.39 -13.46 15.69
CA HIS A 11 52.79 -12.20 15.30
C HIS A 11 53.12 -11.77 13.86
N ARG A 12 54.34 -12.06 13.36
CA ARG A 12 54.70 -11.76 11.97
C ARG A 12 53.99 -12.69 10.98
N ILE A 13 53.79 -13.96 11.35
CA ILE A 13 53.02 -14.90 10.50
C ILE A 13 51.59 -14.47 10.38
N PHE A 14 50.92 -14.08 11.47
CA PHE A 14 49.55 -13.54 11.44
C PHE A 14 49.46 -12.23 10.67
N ALA A 15 50.41 -11.31 10.82
CA ALA A 15 50.43 -10.05 10.08
C ALA A 15 50.60 -10.27 8.55
N ILE A 16 51.50 -11.16 8.14
CA ILE A 16 51.68 -11.52 6.73
C ILE A 16 50.44 -12.22 6.18
N GLY A 17 49.82 -13.13 6.94
CA GLY A 17 48.56 -13.80 6.58
C GLY A 17 47.44 -12.79 6.39
N GLY A 18 47.28 -11.84 7.31
CA GLY A 18 46.31 -10.76 7.19
C GLY A 18 46.49 -9.87 5.96
N LEU A 19 47.75 -9.54 5.65
CA LEU A 19 48.10 -8.72 4.48
C LEU A 19 47.84 -9.46 3.16
N ILE A 20 48.13 -10.78 3.10
CA ILE A 20 47.78 -11.61 1.94
C ILE A 20 46.26 -11.71 1.74
N ILE A 21 45.53 -11.93 2.81
CA ILE A 21 44.06 -11.99 2.76
C ILE A 21 43.48 -10.64 2.30
N SER A 22 43.97 -9.52 2.84
CA SER A 22 43.54 -8.17 2.42
C SER A 22 43.86 -7.90 0.95
N ALA A 23 45.06 -8.28 0.48
CA ALA A 23 45.46 -8.14 -0.92
C ALA A 23 44.58 -9.03 -1.84
N LEU A 24 44.24 -10.23 -1.42
CA LEU A 24 43.37 -11.15 -2.15
C LEU A 24 41.91 -10.57 -2.24
N ILE A 25 41.40 -10.05 -1.14
CA ILE A 25 40.08 -9.38 -1.11
C ILE A 25 40.08 -8.17 -2.05
N CYS A 26 41.13 -7.33 -2.00
CA CYS A 26 41.26 -6.21 -2.91
C CYS A 26 41.29 -6.67 -4.37
N PHE A 27 42.11 -7.68 -4.71
CA PHE A 27 42.20 -8.21 -6.07
C PHE A 27 40.87 -8.78 -6.57
N LEU A 28 40.19 -9.57 -5.74
CA LEU A 28 38.86 -10.12 -6.07
C LEU A 28 37.84 -9.03 -6.39
N ASN A 29 37.93 -7.88 -5.72
CA ASN A 29 37.02 -6.72 -5.97
C ASN A 29 37.16 -6.14 -7.40
N PHE A 30 38.25 -6.37 -8.09
CA PHE A 30 38.48 -5.87 -9.46
C PHE A 30 38.15 -6.90 -10.54
N THR A 31 37.76 -8.13 -10.17
CA THR A 31 37.40 -9.16 -11.15
C THR A 31 36.10 -8.78 -11.88
N PRO A 32 35.92 -9.16 -13.17
CA PRO A 32 34.69 -8.94 -13.92
C PRO A 32 33.46 -9.52 -13.20
N SER A 33 33.57 -10.71 -12.63
CA SER A 33 32.49 -11.35 -11.88
C SER A 33 32.02 -10.51 -10.69
N MET A 34 32.95 -9.89 -9.94
CA MET A 34 32.59 -9.03 -8.81
C MET A 34 31.94 -7.71 -9.26
N ARG A 35 32.36 -7.16 -10.40
CA ARG A 35 31.68 -6.00 -10.98
C ARG A 35 30.24 -6.35 -11.35
N ASN A 36 30.01 -7.52 -11.98
CA ASN A 36 28.68 -8.00 -12.33
C ASN A 36 27.81 -8.24 -11.09
N VAL A 37 28.36 -8.81 -10.01
CA VAL A 37 27.62 -8.96 -8.74
C VAL A 37 27.19 -7.60 -8.15
N ARG A 38 28.04 -6.58 -8.25
CA ARG A 38 27.74 -5.23 -7.77
C ARG A 38 26.68 -4.50 -8.63
N SER A 39 26.66 -4.77 -9.93
CA SER A 39 25.70 -4.16 -10.86
C SER A 39 24.33 -4.80 -10.84
N LEU A 40 24.16 -5.94 -10.13
CA LEU A 40 22.83 -6.55 -9.99
C LEU A 40 21.84 -5.59 -9.34
N PRO A 41 20.57 -5.60 -9.78
CA PRO A 41 19.50 -4.81 -9.17
C PRO A 41 19.23 -5.26 -7.73
N SER A 42 18.40 -4.52 -7.01
CA SER A 42 17.96 -4.86 -5.64
C SER A 42 16.99 -6.03 -5.62
N ALA A 43 16.23 -6.23 -6.70
CA ALA A 43 15.37 -7.38 -6.96
C ALA A 43 15.47 -7.77 -8.43
N ILE A 44 15.21 -9.02 -8.78
CA ILE A 44 15.16 -9.52 -10.16
C ILE A 44 13.73 -9.91 -10.48
N PHE A 45 13.21 -9.40 -11.60
CA PHE A 45 11.91 -9.74 -12.13
C PHE A 45 12.08 -10.44 -13.46
N ALA A 46 11.41 -11.58 -13.65
CA ALA A 46 11.49 -12.36 -14.88
C ALA A 46 10.16 -13.09 -15.14
N GLU A 47 9.78 -13.23 -16.40
CA GLU A 47 8.56 -13.98 -16.79
C GLU A 47 8.74 -15.49 -16.59
N ASN A 48 9.97 -15.97 -16.76
CA ASN A 48 10.33 -17.38 -16.72
C ASN A 48 11.80 -17.58 -16.35
N ILE A 49 12.22 -18.83 -16.26
CA ILE A 49 13.58 -19.21 -15.90
C ILE A 49 14.62 -18.71 -16.94
N ASP A 50 14.26 -18.64 -18.21
CA ASP A 50 15.17 -18.16 -19.26
C ASP A 50 15.42 -16.66 -19.12
N GLY A 51 14.40 -15.87 -18.82
CA GLY A 51 14.55 -14.45 -18.47
C GLY A 51 15.40 -14.23 -17.23
N LEU A 52 15.27 -15.08 -16.22
CA LEU A 52 16.11 -15.06 -15.03
C LEU A 52 17.57 -15.38 -15.38
N ASN A 53 17.82 -16.38 -16.22
CA ASN A 53 19.18 -16.73 -16.65
C ASN A 53 19.84 -15.58 -17.45
N LEU A 54 19.07 -14.88 -18.27
CA LEU A 54 19.52 -13.69 -19.00
C LEU A 54 19.91 -12.56 -18.04
N ALA A 55 19.09 -12.30 -17.02
CA ALA A 55 19.37 -11.28 -15.99
C ALA A 55 20.63 -11.58 -15.17
N LEU A 56 20.98 -12.86 -15.05
CA LEU A 56 22.19 -13.34 -14.33
C LEU A 56 23.41 -13.54 -15.25
N ASN A 57 23.31 -13.11 -16.50
CA ASN A 57 24.44 -13.26 -17.43
C ASN A 57 25.73 -12.61 -16.91
N GLY A 58 26.85 -13.32 -17.06
CA GLY A 58 28.17 -12.89 -16.55
C GLY A 58 28.45 -13.20 -15.07
N ILE A 59 27.52 -13.83 -14.35
CA ILE A 59 27.78 -14.37 -13.01
C ILE A 59 28.00 -15.88 -13.13
N PRO A 60 29.14 -16.42 -12.67
CA PRO A 60 29.42 -17.85 -12.71
C PRO A 60 28.37 -18.68 -11.96
N ASN A 61 27.95 -19.81 -12.53
CA ASN A 61 27.00 -20.72 -11.87
C ASN A 61 27.46 -21.21 -10.50
N SER A 62 28.78 -21.33 -10.30
CA SER A 62 29.37 -21.69 -9.01
C SER A 62 29.14 -20.64 -7.90
N MET A 63 28.77 -19.43 -8.26
CA MET A 63 28.43 -18.35 -7.30
C MET A 63 26.93 -18.23 -7.04
N ARG A 64 26.08 -18.89 -7.82
CA ARG A 64 24.63 -18.83 -7.71
C ARG A 64 24.11 -19.96 -6.84
N GLN A 65 23.40 -19.65 -5.79
CA GLN A 65 22.66 -20.63 -5.01
C GLN A 65 21.24 -20.11 -4.81
N SER A 66 20.26 -20.76 -5.41
CA SER A 66 18.85 -20.50 -5.14
C SER A 66 18.46 -21.22 -3.85
N VAL A 67 17.85 -20.50 -2.93
CA VAL A 67 17.12 -21.10 -1.81
C VAL A 67 15.67 -21.13 -2.22
N ALA A 68 15.07 -22.32 -2.24
CA ALA A 68 13.63 -22.43 -2.44
C ALA A 68 12.93 -21.76 -1.25
N ALA A 69 11.98 -20.88 -1.52
CA ALA A 69 11.13 -20.35 -0.48
C ALA A 69 10.38 -21.51 0.19
N ALA A 70 10.34 -21.52 1.50
CA ALA A 70 9.56 -22.50 2.24
C ALA A 70 8.07 -22.20 2.06
N GLY A 71 7.37 -23.10 1.34
CA GLY A 71 5.96 -23.38 1.53
C GLY A 71 4.96 -22.26 1.19
N SER A 72 4.58 -22.16 -0.07
CA SER A 72 3.20 -21.89 -0.44
C SER A 72 2.87 -22.75 -1.65
N ASP A 73 1.80 -23.55 -1.54
CA ASP A 73 1.25 -24.37 -2.61
C ASP A 73 0.51 -23.54 -3.68
N ASP A 74 0.73 -22.23 -3.73
CA ASP A 74 0.10 -21.32 -4.66
C ASP A 74 1.07 -21.04 -5.82
N GLU A 75 0.73 -21.53 -7.02
CA GLU A 75 1.57 -21.53 -8.23
C GLU A 75 1.80 -20.12 -8.82
N THR A 76 1.27 -19.04 -8.24
CA THR A 76 1.16 -17.75 -8.94
C THR A 76 2.33 -16.80 -8.76
N LEU A 77 3.13 -16.91 -7.71
CA LEU A 77 4.38 -16.13 -7.55
C LEU A 77 5.34 -16.87 -6.60
N SER A 78 6.39 -17.46 -7.14
CA SER A 78 7.45 -17.99 -6.28
C SER A 78 8.46 -16.90 -5.99
N GLU A 79 8.31 -16.20 -4.86
CA GLU A 79 9.38 -15.39 -4.31
C GLU A 79 10.54 -16.32 -3.94
N LYS A 80 11.63 -16.19 -4.66
CA LYS A 80 12.84 -16.98 -4.46
C LYS A 80 13.96 -16.05 -4.07
N GLU A 81 14.72 -16.40 -3.10
CA GLU A 81 15.92 -15.67 -2.76
C GLU A 81 17.14 -16.26 -3.50
N LEU A 82 17.82 -15.43 -4.28
CA LEU A 82 19.06 -15.77 -4.94
C LEU A 82 20.24 -15.34 -4.07
N ASN A 83 20.94 -16.31 -3.53
CA ASN A 83 22.17 -16.08 -2.79
C ASN A 83 23.39 -16.15 -3.71
N ILE A 84 24.11 -15.04 -3.84
CA ILE A 84 25.40 -14.98 -4.52
C ILE A 84 26.50 -15.25 -3.50
N LYS A 85 27.18 -16.38 -3.66
CA LYS A 85 28.21 -16.83 -2.71
C LYS A 85 29.60 -16.86 -3.33
N LEU A 86 30.60 -16.39 -2.58
CA LEU A 86 32.01 -16.56 -2.92
C LEU A 86 32.45 -17.94 -2.46
N PHE A 87 33.00 -18.73 -3.40
CA PHE A 87 33.43 -20.13 -3.17
C PHE A 87 32.33 -21.05 -2.58
N GLY A 88 31.06 -20.72 -2.77
CA GLY A 88 29.92 -21.46 -2.19
C GLY A 88 29.74 -21.32 -0.67
N LEU A 89 30.60 -20.55 0.01
CA LEU A 89 30.65 -20.45 1.48
C LEU A 89 30.21 -19.08 2.02
N ILE A 90 30.71 -18.01 1.42
CA ILE A 90 30.50 -16.65 1.93
C ILE A 90 29.42 -15.97 1.11
N THR A 91 28.26 -15.66 1.70
CA THR A 91 27.20 -14.91 1.03
C THR A 91 27.66 -13.45 0.82
N LEU A 92 27.79 -13.06 -0.45
CA LEU A 92 28.15 -11.71 -0.85
C LEU A 92 26.93 -10.83 -0.97
N ARG A 93 25.81 -11.40 -1.46
CA ARG A 93 24.56 -10.69 -1.69
C ARG A 93 23.40 -11.68 -1.74
N SER A 94 22.28 -11.29 -1.15
CA SER A 94 20.98 -11.94 -1.25
C SER A 94 20.06 -11.03 -2.01
N ILE A 95 19.36 -11.57 -3.01
CA ILE A 95 18.50 -10.79 -3.92
C ILE A 95 17.18 -11.52 -4.07
N PRO A 96 16.03 -10.89 -3.77
CA PRO A 96 14.74 -11.46 -4.07
C PRO A 96 14.54 -11.58 -5.59
N VAL A 97 13.93 -12.68 -5.99
CA VAL A 97 13.66 -13.02 -7.39
C VAL A 97 12.17 -13.32 -7.52
N TYR A 98 11.52 -12.56 -8.37
CA TYR A 98 10.12 -12.70 -8.71
C TYR A 98 10.04 -13.32 -10.11
N VAL A 99 9.46 -14.51 -10.21
CA VAL A 99 9.26 -15.21 -11.48
C VAL A 99 7.77 -15.49 -11.63
N GLY A 100 7.16 -14.96 -12.67
CA GLY A 100 5.75 -15.16 -12.94
C GLY A 100 5.32 -14.58 -14.28
N GLU A 101 4.17 -15.00 -14.76
CA GLU A 101 3.58 -14.47 -15.98
C GLU A 101 3.27 -12.98 -15.86
N ARG A 102 3.39 -12.26 -16.98
CA ARG A 102 3.01 -10.84 -17.02
C ARG A 102 1.51 -10.70 -16.86
N LYS A 103 1.13 -9.86 -15.91
CA LYS A 103 -0.26 -9.46 -15.75
C LYS A 103 -0.65 -8.47 -16.85
N CYS A 104 -1.88 -8.58 -17.32
CA CYS A 104 -2.51 -7.62 -18.21
C CYS A 104 -3.75 -7.06 -17.53
N VAL A 105 -3.87 -5.74 -17.47
CA VAL A 105 -4.97 -5.06 -16.80
C VAL A 105 -5.56 -3.98 -17.70
N ILE A 106 -6.83 -3.67 -17.53
CA ILE A 106 -7.49 -2.54 -18.17
C ILE A 106 -7.22 -1.30 -17.31
N PRO A 107 -6.38 -0.34 -17.76
CA PRO A 107 -6.17 0.90 -17.02
C PRO A 107 -7.45 1.73 -17.06
N CYS A 108 -7.80 2.33 -15.93
CA CYS A 108 -9.01 3.12 -15.77
C CYS A 108 -8.66 4.62 -15.64
N GLY A 109 -8.92 5.26 -14.54
CA GLY A 109 -8.71 6.69 -14.32
C GLY A 109 -10.02 7.41 -13.97
N ASP A 110 -11.10 6.64 -13.83
CA ASP A 110 -12.40 7.14 -13.41
C ASP A 110 -12.36 7.66 -11.98
N ALA A 111 -12.98 8.84 -11.76
CA ALA A 111 -13.24 9.31 -10.42
C ALA A 111 -14.30 8.44 -9.76
N ILE A 112 -13.98 7.90 -8.59
CA ILE A 112 -14.85 7.00 -7.83
C ILE A 112 -15.20 7.55 -6.47
N GLY A 113 -16.45 7.31 -6.05
CA GLY A 113 -16.89 7.35 -4.68
C GLY A 113 -16.60 6.02 -4.00
N ILE A 114 -16.02 6.09 -2.83
CA ILE A 114 -15.63 4.96 -2.01
C ILE A 114 -16.47 4.98 -0.75
N SER A 115 -17.12 3.87 -0.43
CA SER A 115 -17.84 3.67 0.82
C SER A 115 -17.35 2.39 1.46
N ILE A 116 -16.82 2.48 2.69
CA ILE A 116 -16.32 1.33 3.46
C ILE A 116 -17.05 1.28 4.79
N HIS A 117 -17.64 0.14 5.11
CA HIS A 117 -18.10 -0.20 6.44
C HIS A 117 -17.02 -0.97 7.18
N THR A 118 -16.76 -0.57 8.42
CA THR A 118 -15.68 -1.16 9.23
C THR A 118 -16.12 -2.47 9.87
N LYS A 119 -15.19 -3.40 9.99
CA LYS A 119 -15.40 -4.58 10.83
C LYS A 119 -15.20 -4.19 12.30
N GLY A 120 -16.29 -4.17 13.07
CA GLY A 120 -16.30 -3.57 14.41
C GLY A 120 -16.33 -2.04 14.36
N LEU A 121 -16.36 -1.40 15.50
CA LEU A 121 -16.48 0.05 15.66
C LEU A 121 -15.14 0.64 16.07
N LEU A 122 -14.59 1.53 15.24
CA LEU A 122 -13.36 2.24 15.58
C LEU A 122 -13.65 3.37 16.57
N VAL A 123 -13.01 3.35 17.72
CA VAL A 123 -13.09 4.43 18.69
C VAL A 123 -12.21 5.59 18.22
N VAL A 124 -12.82 6.71 17.89
CA VAL A 124 -12.11 7.94 17.47
C VAL A 124 -11.85 8.89 18.63
N GLY A 125 -12.50 8.66 19.76
CA GLY A 125 -12.29 9.45 20.97
C GLY A 125 -13.26 9.09 22.08
N ASN A 126 -13.06 9.74 23.22
CA ASN A 126 -13.97 9.68 24.36
C ASN A 126 -14.60 11.07 24.60
N GLY A 127 -15.91 11.08 24.77
CA GLY A 127 -16.68 12.25 25.13
C GLY A 127 -17.14 12.19 26.58
N SER A 128 -17.54 13.33 27.11
CA SER A 128 -18.27 13.40 28.38
C SER A 128 -19.64 13.96 28.16
N PHE A 129 -20.59 13.51 28.96
CA PHE A 129 -21.99 13.92 28.93
C PHE A 129 -22.49 14.15 30.36
N THR A 130 -23.62 14.81 30.52
CA THR A 130 -24.27 15.06 31.83
C THR A 130 -25.45 14.13 32.02
N ASP A 131 -25.70 13.71 33.26
CA ASP A 131 -26.93 13.06 33.68
C ASP A 131 -28.02 14.10 33.99
N ALA A 132 -29.22 13.64 34.26
CA ALA A 132 -30.36 14.51 34.61
C ALA A 132 -30.14 15.36 35.89
N GLY A 133 -29.15 14.99 36.74
CA GLY A 133 -28.72 15.73 37.92
C GLY A 133 -27.63 16.74 37.64
N GLY A 134 -27.16 16.89 36.37
CA GLY A 134 -26.09 17.79 35.98
C GLY A 134 -24.67 17.29 36.26
N LYS A 135 -24.52 16.04 36.73
CA LYS A 135 -23.20 15.45 36.95
C LYS A 135 -22.59 14.97 35.62
N ARG A 136 -21.30 15.25 35.44
CA ARG A 136 -20.55 14.87 34.24
C ARG A 136 -19.97 13.46 34.37
N HIS A 137 -20.07 12.68 33.30
CA HIS A 137 -19.64 11.30 33.21
C HIS A 137 -18.84 11.04 31.95
N SER A 138 -17.87 10.09 31.99
CA SER A 138 -17.11 9.59 30.84
C SER A 138 -16.77 8.10 31.05
N PRO A 139 -17.75 7.19 31.11
CA PRO A 139 -17.54 5.80 31.51
C PRO A 139 -16.52 5.04 30.67
N SER A 140 -16.47 5.27 29.35
CA SER A 140 -15.49 4.64 28.46
C SER A 140 -14.05 5.08 28.78
N SER A 141 -13.85 6.37 29.03
CA SER A 141 -12.55 6.92 29.42
C SER A 141 -12.11 6.38 30.78
N ASP A 142 -13.04 6.34 31.77
CA ASP A 142 -12.79 5.83 33.11
C ASP A 142 -12.41 4.35 33.10
N ALA A 143 -12.99 3.56 32.19
CA ALA A 143 -12.66 2.17 31.96
C ALA A 143 -11.35 1.94 31.18
N GLY A 144 -10.76 3.00 30.59
CA GLY A 144 -9.50 2.93 29.86
C GLY A 144 -9.63 2.60 28.37
N ILE A 145 -10.80 2.82 27.77
CA ILE A 145 -11.00 2.83 26.32
C ILE A 145 -10.28 4.05 25.74
N ARG A 146 -9.68 3.90 24.54
CA ARG A 146 -8.83 4.92 23.89
C ARG A 146 -9.15 5.04 22.42
N ALA A 147 -8.83 6.19 21.82
CA ALA A 147 -8.80 6.33 20.37
C ALA A 147 -7.83 5.29 19.76
N GLY A 148 -8.23 4.71 18.62
CA GLY A 148 -7.54 3.58 17.98
C GLY A 148 -7.99 2.19 18.48
N ASP A 149 -8.82 2.11 19.52
CA ASP A 149 -9.46 0.85 19.91
C ASP A 149 -10.53 0.46 18.91
N ARG A 150 -10.66 -0.83 18.63
CA ARG A 150 -11.76 -1.37 17.81
C ARG A 150 -12.68 -2.24 18.66
N ILE A 151 -13.91 -1.79 18.88
CA ILE A 151 -14.93 -2.54 19.62
C ILE A 151 -15.45 -3.65 18.69
N ILE A 152 -15.24 -4.92 19.07
CA ILE A 152 -15.64 -6.09 18.30
C ILE A 152 -17.01 -6.59 18.77
N SER A 153 -17.26 -6.58 20.07
CA SER A 153 -18.51 -7.05 20.63
C SER A 153 -18.89 -6.33 21.92
N VAL A 154 -20.19 -6.31 22.18
CA VAL A 154 -20.80 -5.82 23.42
C VAL A 154 -21.61 -6.95 24.04
N ASN A 155 -21.32 -7.30 25.28
CA ASN A 155 -21.94 -8.46 25.98
C ASN A 155 -21.84 -9.78 25.18
N GLY A 156 -20.75 -9.97 24.41
CA GLY A 156 -20.54 -11.14 23.55
C GLY A 156 -21.31 -11.11 22.22
N ILE A 157 -22.09 -10.07 21.94
CA ILE A 157 -22.78 -9.85 20.66
C ILE A 157 -21.88 -9.03 19.77
N GLU A 158 -21.52 -9.54 18.59
CA GLU A 158 -20.76 -8.78 17.60
C GLU A 158 -21.52 -7.53 17.16
N VAL A 159 -20.81 -6.41 17.01
CA VAL A 159 -21.36 -5.13 16.59
C VAL A 159 -20.48 -4.51 15.51
N ASN A 160 -21.11 -4.06 14.42
CA ASN A 160 -20.44 -3.41 13.30
C ASN A 160 -21.02 -2.01 13.02
N THR A 161 -22.15 -1.64 13.64
CA THR A 161 -22.73 -0.31 13.52
C THR A 161 -22.93 0.31 14.89
N SER A 162 -22.92 1.64 14.94
CA SER A 162 -23.20 2.40 16.16
C SER A 162 -24.60 2.13 16.71
N GLU A 163 -25.57 1.89 15.82
CA GLU A 163 -26.93 1.53 16.19
C GLU A 163 -27.02 0.12 16.83
N GLU A 164 -26.25 -0.84 16.30
CA GLU A 164 -26.17 -2.19 16.92
C GLU A 164 -25.60 -2.11 18.33
N MET A 165 -24.48 -1.38 18.49
CA MET A 165 -23.86 -1.16 19.79
C MET A 165 -24.85 -0.49 20.76
N GLN A 166 -25.50 0.60 20.34
CA GLN A 166 -26.46 1.33 21.17
C GLN A 166 -27.64 0.46 21.58
N ARG A 167 -28.18 -0.38 20.68
CA ARG A 167 -29.26 -1.30 20.96
C ARG A 167 -28.92 -2.32 22.06
N VAL A 168 -27.69 -2.85 22.05
CA VAL A 168 -27.22 -3.77 23.08
C VAL A 168 -27.03 -3.06 24.42
N ILE A 169 -26.52 -1.82 24.40
CA ILE A 169 -26.35 -1.00 25.59
C ILE A 169 -27.71 -0.67 26.22
N ASP A 170 -28.70 -0.23 25.42
CA ASP A 170 -30.04 0.11 25.89
C ASP A 170 -30.79 -1.10 26.48
N GLY A 171 -30.52 -2.30 25.98
CA GLY A 171 -31.06 -3.55 26.50
C GLY A 171 -30.39 -4.08 27.78
N SER A 172 -29.34 -3.42 28.27
CA SER A 172 -28.60 -3.86 29.44
C SER A 172 -29.22 -3.33 30.73
N THR A 173 -29.26 -4.16 31.78
CA THR A 173 -29.74 -3.78 33.11
C THR A 173 -28.62 -3.50 34.09
N GLY A 174 -27.38 -3.49 33.66
CA GLY A 174 -26.18 -3.30 34.49
C GLY A 174 -24.96 -2.92 33.67
N GLY A 175 -23.79 -3.39 34.09
CA GLY A 175 -22.55 -3.19 33.35
C GLY A 175 -22.58 -3.89 31.98
N VAL A 176 -21.92 -3.31 30.98
CA VAL A 176 -21.71 -3.91 29.67
C VAL A 176 -20.25 -4.34 29.49
N GLY A 177 -20.05 -5.58 29.06
CA GLY A 177 -18.74 -6.12 28.70
C GLY A 177 -18.40 -5.76 27.27
N LEU A 178 -17.30 -5.01 27.05
CA LEU A 178 -16.78 -4.75 25.71
C LEU A 178 -15.60 -5.66 25.40
N THR A 179 -15.63 -6.33 24.24
CA THR A 179 -14.43 -6.94 23.65
C THR A 179 -13.84 -5.97 22.66
N VAL A 180 -12.56 -5.63 22.86
CA VAL A 180 -11.88 -4.59 22.12
C VAL A 180 -10.57 -5.15 21.57
N GLU A 181 -10.26 -4.84 20.33
CA GLU A 181 -8.92 -5.04 19.77
C GLU A 181 -8.11 -3.75 19.87
N ARG A 182 -6.90 -3.87 20.43
CA ARG A 182 -5.90 -2.78 20.54
C ARG A 182 -4.55 -3.29 20.13
N ASN A 183 -3.97 -2.76 19.07
CA ASN A 183 -2.66 -3.17 18.53
C ASN A 183 -2.58 -4.71 18.33
N GLY A 184 -3.60 -5.30 17.71
CA GLY A 184 -3.70 -6.75 17.46
C GLY A 184 -3.96 -7.62 18.69
N LYS A 185 -4.18 -7.03 19.88
CA LYS A 185 -4.49 -7.77 21.11
C LYS A 185 -5.94 -7.60 21.51
N ILE A 186 -6.57 -8.70 21.87
CA ILE A 186 -7.94 -8.70 22.39
C ILE A 186 -7.93 -8.37 23.88
N LEU A 187 -8.69 -7.35 24.25
CA LEU A 187 -8.86 -6.87 25.62
C LEU A 187 -10.35 -6.89 25.97
N SER A 188 -10.66 -7.08 27.27
CA SER A 188 -12.02 -7.01 27.79
C SER A 188 -12.14 -5.88 28.80
N PHE A 189 -13.19 -5.09 28.65
CA PHE A 189 -13.52 -3.99 29.56
C PHE A 189 -14.94 -4.17 30.08
N ASN A 190 -15.18 -3.81 31.33
CA ASN A 190 -16.52 -3.77 31.88
C ASN A 190 -16.86 -2.31 32.21
N ILE A 191 -17.92 -1.79 31.59
CA ILE A 191 -18.32 -0.39 31.67
C ILE A 191 -19.73 -0.31 32.20
N LEU A 192 -19.97 0.56 33.17
CA LEU A 192 -21.32 0.86 33.64
C LEU A 192 -21.90 2.03 32.81
N PRO A 193 -22.87 1.78 31.92
CA PRO A 193 -23.53 2.86 31.20
C PRO A 193 -24.29 3.78 32.16
N VAL A 194 -24.36 5.05 31.82
CA VAL A 194 -25.06 6.08 32.65
C VAL A 194 -26.19 6.67 31.82
N ASN A 195 -27.35 6.87 32.44
CA ASN A 195 -28.46 7.59 31.86
C ASN A 195 -28.08 9.06 31.66
N ALA A 196 -28.02 9.49 30.41
CA ALA A 196 -27.78 10.88 30.07
C ALA A 196 -29.06 11.74 30.27
N ASP A 197 -28.92 13.04 30.17
CA ASP A 197 -30.02 14.03 30.29
C ASP A 197 -31.10 13.83 29.21
N ASP A 198 -30.77 13.22 28.07
CA ASP A 198 -31.72 12.83 27.01
C ASP A 198 -32.44 11.49 27.26
N GLY A 199 -32.19 10.85 28.42
CA GLY A 199 -32.81 9.60 28.83
C GLY A 199 -32.23 8.33 28.19
N ARG A 200 -31.12 8.42 27.44
CA ARG A 200 -30.45 7.27 26.84
C ARG A 200 -29.28 6.79 27.69
N LEU A 201 -29.06 5.47 27.71
CA LEU A 201 -27.86 4.91 28.28
C LEU A 201 -26.64 5.21 27.39
N LYS A 202 -25.61 5.84 27.93
CA LYS A 202 -24.37 6.19 27.22
C LYS A 202 -23.15 5.67 27.96
N ILE A 203 -22.12 5.33 27.18
CA ILE A 203 -20.78 5.02 27.69
C ILE A 203 -19.76 6.13 27.38
N GLY A 204 -20.10 7.10 26.52
CA GLY A 204 -19.24 8.25 26.19
C GLY A 204 -18.11 7.90 25.22
N ALA A 205 -18.18 6.82 24.47
CA ALA A 205 -17.26 6.55 23.36
C ALA A 205 -17.77 7.18 22.07
N TRP A 206 -16.89 7.84 21.33
CA TRP A 206 -17.17 8.27 19.97
C TRP A 206 -16.63 7.20 19.04
N VAL A 207 -17.52 6.66 18.22
CA VAL A 207 -17.19 5.53 17.33
C VAL A 207 -17.50 5.88 15.87
N ARG A 208 -16.74 5.24 14.98
CA ARG A 208 -16.91 5.31 13.54
C ARG A 208 -17.13 3.89 13.01
N ASP A 209 -18.17 3.72 12.21
CA ASP A 209 -18.56 2.44 11.59
C ASP A 209 -18.46 2.46 10.07
N SER A 210 -18.25 3.62 9.48
CA SER A 210 -18.12 3.78 8.04
C SER A 210 -17.24 4.97 7.68
N THR A 211 -16.68 4.92 6.49
CA THR A 211 -15.88 6.01 5.89
C THR A 211 -16.25 6.14 4.43
N ILE A 212 -16.39 7.38 3.98
CA ILE A 212 -16.62 7.73 2.58
C ILE A 212 -15.51 8.64 2.06
N GLY A 213 -15.22 8.56 0.76
CA GLY A 213 -14.22 9.40 0.13
C GLY A 213 -14.31 9.43 -1.39
N ILE A 214 -13.52 10.31 -2.00
CA ILE A 214 -13.33 10.38 -3.45
C ILE A 214 -11.91 9.91 -3.77
N GLY A 215 -11.78 9.11 -4.83
CA GLY A 215 -10.52 8.63 -5.33
C GLY A 215 -10.56 8.34 -6.81
N THR A 216 -9.58 7.60 -7.31
CA THR A 216 -9.50 7.19 -8.71
C THR A 216 -9.36 5.67 -8.80
N LEU A 217 -10.13 5.03 -9.69
CA LEU A 217 -9.99 3.63 -10.06
C LEU A 217 -8.71 3.46 -10.87
N SER A 218 -7.81 2.58 -10.42
CA SER A 218 -6.51 2.40 -11.06
C SER A 218 -6.61 1.49 -12.26
N PHE A 219 -7.04 0.25 -12.05
CA PHE A 219 -7.16 -0.75 -13.12
C PHE A 219 -8.08 -1.90 -12.71
N ILE A 220 -8.45 -2.68 -13.72
CA ILE A 220 -9.21 -3.92 -13.58
C ILE A 220 -8.44 -5.04 -14.26
N ASP A 221 -8.19 -6.12 -13.55
CA ASP A 221 -7.71 -7.36 -14.12
C ASP A 221 -8.90 -8.06 -14.82
N SER A 222 -8.88 -8.07 -16.15
CA SER A 222 -9.97 -8.65 -16.95
C SER A 222 -10.07 -10.17 -16.84
N ALA A 223 -8.99 -10.85 -16.45
CA ALA A 223 -8.96 -12.30 -16.31
C ALA A 223 -9.57 -12.76 -14.99
N THR A 224 -9.33 -12.00 -13.91
CA THR A 224 -9.79 -12.37 -12.57
C THR A 224 -10.99 -11.54 -12.08
N GLY A 225 -11.26 -10.41 -12.72
CA GLY A 225 -12.25 -9.44 -12.27
C GLY A 225 -11.81 -8.63 -11.03
N LYS A 226 -10.57 -8.75 -10.59
CA LYS A 226 -10.04 -7.95 -9.49
C LYS A 226 -9.90 -6.48 -9.90
N THR A 227 -10.21 -5.58 -8.97
CA THR A 227 -10.05 -4.13 -9.12
C THR A 227 -9.05 -3.60 -8.13
N ALA A 228 -8.28 -2.56 -8.52
CA ALA A 228 -7.39 -1.83 -7.64
C ALA A 228 -7.66 -0.31 -7.76
N ALA A 229 -7.57 0.41 -6.66
CA ALA A 229 -7.77 1.85 -6.59
C ALA A 229 -6.85 2.52 -5.55
N LEU A 230 -6.66 3.83 -5.66
CA LEU A 230 -5.95 4.73 -4.74
C LEU A 230 -4.42 4.57 -4.70
N GLY A 231 -3.85 3.37 -4.72
CA GLY A 231 -2.41 3.13 -4.53
C GLY A 231 -1.89 3.35 -3.10
N HIS A 232 -2.78 3.55 -2.14
CA HIS A 232 -2.50 3.65 -0.70
C HIS A 232 -3.73 3.25 0.11
N ALA A 233 -3.53 2.88 1.37
CA ALA A 233 -4.62 2.54 2.27
C ALA A 233 -5.56 3.74 2.53
N VAL A 234 -6.82 3.43 2.77
CA VAL A 234 -7.74 4.35 3.46
C VAL A 234 -7.50 4.22 4.94
N VAL A 235 -7.17 5.34 5.56
CA VAL A 235 -6.93 5.44 6.99
C VAL A 235 -7.97 6.34 7.65
N ASP A 236 -8.24 6.10 8.90
CA ASP A 236 -9.08 6.98 9.71
C ASP A 236 -8.34 8.30 9.98
N SER A 237 -9.01 9.43 9.74
CA SER A 237 -8.41 10.77 9.85
C SER A 237 -8.04 11.17 11.27
N ASP A 238 -8.69 10.60 12.28
CA ASP A 238 -8.50 10.99 13.69
C ASP A 238 -7.43 10.12 14.36
N THR A 239 -7.34 8.84 13.98
CA THR A 239 -6.44 7.86 14.61
C THR A 239 -5.25 7.50 13.74
N GLY A 240 -5.33 7.66 12.41
CA GLY A 240 -4.34 7.19 11.45
C GLY A 240 -4.33 5.67 11.23
N GLU A 241 -5.26 4.93 11.84
CA GLU A 241 -5.34 3.48 11.70
C GLU A 241 -5.91 3.09 10.33
N ILE A 242 -5.39 2.00 9.74
CA ILE A 242 -5.92 1.44 8.50
C ILE A 242 -7.31 0.86 8.79
N ILE A 243 -8.29 1.26 7.97
CA ILE A 243 -9.67 0.81 8.12
C ILE A 243 -9.79 -0.65 7.71
N THR A 244 -10.20 -1.51 8.66
CA THR A 244 -10.49 -2.92 8.38
C THR A 244 -11.86 -3.03 7.72
N VAL A 245 -11.91 -3.56 6.50
CA VAL A 245 -13.11 -3.68 5.70
C VAL A 245 -14.00 -4.81 6.22
N LEU A 246 -15.27 -4.52 6.51
CA LEU A 246 -16.33 -5.51 6.63
C LEU A 246 -16.98 -5.76 5.26
N ASN A 247 -17.39 -4.69 4.61
CA ASN A 247 -17.88 -4.61 3.25
C ASN A 247 -17.71 -3.17 2.75
N GLY A 248 -17.86 -2.96 1.45
CA GLY A 248 -17.78 -1.63 0.87
C GLY A 248 -18.03 -1.68 -0.63
N SER A 249 -18.13 -0.52 -1.23
CA SER A 249 -18.34 -0.38 -2.66
C SER A 249 -17.56 0.78 -3.26
N MET A 250 -17.19 0.63 -4.50
CA MET A 250 -16.72 1.70 -5.38
C MET A 250 -17.82 2.00 -6.39
N CYS A 251 -18.17 3.24 -6.54
CA CYS A 251 -19.14 3.67 -7.55
C CYS A 251 -18.60 4.88 -8.32
N ARG A 252 -19.19 5.17 -9.48
CA ARG A 252 -18.82 6.36 -10.26
C ARG A 252 -19.17 7.64 -9.50
N ALA A 253 -18.17 8.47 -9.24
CA ALA A 253 -18.40 9.78 -8.63
C ALA A 253 -18.82 10.80 -9.68
N LYS A 254 -19.75 11.70 -9.30
CA LYS A 254 -20.06 12.91 -10.07
C LYS A 254 -19.17 14.05 -9.58
N LEU A 255 -18.27 14.51 -10.44
CA LEU A 255 -17.42 15.65 -10.12
C LEU A 255 -18.21 16.95 -10.20
N ILE A 256 -18.09 17.77 -9.16
CA ILE A 256 -18.81 19.06 -9.02
C ILE A 256 -17.86 20.26 -9.08
N GLY A 257 -16.54 20.01 -8.90
CA GLY A 257 -15.53 21.07 -8.99
C GLY A 257 -14.13 20.58 -8.65
N ILE A 258 -13.17 21.49 -8.78
CA ILE A 258 -11.77 21.27 -8.40
C ILE A 258 -11.32 22.46 -7.55
N LYS A 259 -10.86 22.17 -6.34
CA LYS A 259 -10.06 23.11 -5.57
C LYS A 259 -8.63 23.00 -6.08
N LYS A 260 -8.09 24.07 -6.69
CA LYS A 260 -6.73 24.05 -7.24
C LYS A 260 -5.68 23.85 -6.17
N GLY A 261 -4.70 23.00 -6.47
CA GLY A 261 -3.50 22.84 -5.67
C GLY A 261 -2.60 24.08 -5.74
N ARG A 262 -1.99 24.40 -4.61
CA ARG A 262 -0.99 25.48 -4.44
C ARG A 262 0.07 25.03 -3.47
N ASN A 263 1.21 25.71 -3.44
CA ASN A 263 2.24 25.46 -2.44
C ASN A 263 1.63 25.57 -1.02
N GLY A 264 1.74 24.51 -0.24
CA GLY A 264 1.18 24.39 1.12
C GLY A 264 -0.31 23.97 1.17
N ASP A 265 -1.00 23.88 0.03
CA ASP A 265 -2.41 23.42 -0.08
C ASP A 265 -2.55 22.54 -1.33
N PRO A 266 -2.55 21.21 -1.21
CA PRO A 266 -2.52 20.30 -2.35
C PRO A 266 -3.79 20.33 -3.23
N GLY A 267 -4.86 20.98 -2.80
CA GLY A 267 -6.13 21.02 -3.52
C GLY A 267 -6.89 19.70 -3.47
N GLU A 268 -8.06 19.65 -4.16
CA GLU A 268 -8.98 18.53 -4.05
C GLU A 268 -9.94 18.43 -5.24
N LEU A 269 -10.20 17.22 -5.74
CA LEU A 269 -11.37 16.94 -6.58
C LEU A 269 -12.61 16.92 -5.70
N GLN A 270 -13.54 17.80 -5.99
CA GLN A 270 -14.82 17.85 -5.30
C GLN A 270 -15.83 16.99 -6.05
N GLY A 271 -16.32 15.95 -5.40
CA GLY A 271 -17.24 14.99 -5.99
C GLY A 271 -18.37 14.64 -5.03
N SER A 272 -19.43 14.10 -5.57
CA SER A 272 -20.56 13.53 -4.81
C SER A 272 -20.96 12.19 -5.40
N PHE A 273 -21.51 11.34 -4.56
CA PHE A 273 -22.16 10.09 -4.95
C PHE A 273 -23.26 9.78 -3.93
N ASP A 274 -24.25 9.03 -4.36
CA ASP A 274 -25.38 8.60 -3.55
C ASP A 274 -25.67 7.10 -3.80
N ASP A 275 -26.70 6.58 -3.18
CA ASP A 275 -27.10 5.17 -3.30
C ASP A 275 -27.56 4.77 -4.73
N LYS A 276 -27.71 5.75 -5.63
CA LYS A 276 -28.10 5.53 -7.04
C LYS A 276 -26.92 5.63 -7.99
N CYS A 277 -25.69 5.81 -7.47
CA CYS A 277 -24.50 5.86 -8.31
C CYS A 277 -24.25 4.52 -9.01
N GLU A 278 -23.62 4.56 -10.18
CA GLU A 278 -23.23 3.37 -10.93
C GLU A 278 -22.18 2.59 -10.13
N LEU A 279 -22.55 1.41 -9.64
CA LEU A 279 -21.66 0.53 -8.90
C LEU A 279 -20.63 -0.09 -9.86
N ILE A 280 -19.36 0.09 -9.50
CA ILE A 280 -18.20 -0.41 -10.27
C ILE A 280 -17.68 -1.71 -9.66
N SER A 281 -17.47 -1.73 -8.35
CA SER A 281 -16.80 -2.83 -7.65
C SER A 281 -17.29 -2.96 -6.21
N ASP A 282 -17.31 -4.20 -5.72
CA ASP A 282 -17.42 -4.49 -4.30
C ASP A 282 -16.02 -4.51 -3.69
N ILE A 283 -15.80 -3.78 -2.60
CA ILE A 283 -14.51 -3.72 -1.91
C ILE A 283 -14.33 -4.98 -1.07
N THR A 284 -13.20 -5.66 -1.26
CA THR A 284 -12.82 -6.88 -0.52
C THR A 284 -11.64 -6.65 0.41
N GLY A 285 -10.83 -5.61 0.18
CA GLY A 285 -9.64 -5.33 0.96
C GLY A 285 -9.24 -3.86 0.96
N ASN A 286 -8.54 -3.46 2.02
CA ASN A 286 -7.89 -2.17 2.19
C ASN A 286 -6.49 -2.43 2.77
N GLY A 287 -5.47 -2.21 2.00
CA GLY A 287 -4.09 -2.50 2.35
C GLY A 287 -3.16 -1.32 2.06
N GLU A 288 -1.89 -1.46 2.40
CA GLU A 288 -0.90 -0.39 2.23
C GLU A 288 -0.79 0.09 0.78
N LEU A 289 -1.05 -0.79 -0.20
CA LEU A 289 -0.91 -0.50 -1.63
C LEU A 289 -2.20 -0.04 -2.30
N GLY A 290 -3.33 0.00 -1.58
CA GLY A 290 -4.59 0.48 -2.14
C GLY A 290 -5.82 -0.18 -1.57
N ILE A 291 -6.93 0.07 -2.26
CA ILE A 291 -8.20 -0.61 -2.06
C ILE A 291 -8.37 -1.61 -3.19
N PHE A 292 -8.77 -2.83 -2.83
CA PHE A 292 -9.00 -3.93 -3.76
C PHE A 292 -10.43 -4.40 -3.70
N GLY A 293 -10.90 -4.96 -4.81
CA GLY A 293 -12.28 -5.38 -4.90
C GLY A 293 -12.54 -6.34 -6.06
N THR A 294 -13.82 -6.63 -6.26
CA THR A 294 -14.30 -7.44 -7.40
C THR A 294 -15.23 -6.59 -8.25
N VAL A 295 -14.94 -6.50 -9.55
CA VAL A 295 -15.70 -5.69 -10.49
C VAL A 295 -17.12 -6.25 -10.65
N ARG A 296 -18.11 -5.39 -10.79
CA ARG A 296 -19.48 -5.75 -11.16
C ARG A 296 -19.55 -6.11 -12.64
N SER A 297 -20.28 -7.19 -12.97
CA SER A 297 -20.38 -7.71 -14.34
C SER A 297 -20.92 -6.66 -15.32
N GLU A 298 -21.89 -5.86 -14.88
CA GLU A 298 -22.48 -4.79 -15.67
C GLU A 298 -21.45 -3.75 -16.10
N TYR A 299 -20.58 -3.36 -15.17
CA TYR A 299 -19.51 -2.40 -15.44
C TYR A 299 -18.43 -3.01 -16.34
N LEU A 300 -17.98 -4.23 -16.05
CA LEU A 300 -16.97 -4.93 -16.86
C LEU A 300 -17.41 -5.05 -18.32
N ASN A 301 -18.67 -5.41 -18.56
CA ASN A 301 -19.23 -5.54 -19.91
C ASN A 301 -19.35 -4.20 -20.65
N SER A 302 -19.35 -3.07 -19.95
CA SER A 302 -19.38 -1.72 -20.54
C SER A 302 -18.01 -1.24 -21.01
N LEU A 303 -16.93 -1.86 -20.53
CA LEU A 303 -15.56 -1.45 -20.85
C LEU A 303 -15.13 -1.96 -22.23
N GLN A 304 -14.36 -1.13 -22.94
CA GLN A 304 -13.59 -1.59 -24.08
C GLN A 304 -12.40 -2.40 -23.56
N ASN A 305 -12.17 -3.56 -24.17
CA ASN A 305 -11.05 -4.43 -23.75
C ASN A 305 -9.70 -3.89 -24.30
N ASN A 306 -9.21 -2.82 -23.68
CA ASN A 306 -7.91 -2.20 -23.95
C ASN A 306 -6.91 -2.61 -22.87
N ALA A 307 -6.76 -3.91 -22.61
CA ALA A 307 -5.82 -4.39 -21.61
C ALA A 307 -4.37 -4.05 -22.00
N LEU A 308 -3.62 -3.51 -21.06
CA LEU A 308 -2.20 -3.21 -21.18
C LEU A 308 -1.39 -4.13 -20.27
N THR A 309 -0.17 -4.42 -20.71
CA THR A 309 0.79 -5.16 -19.91
C THR A 309 1.24 -4.33 -18.71
N VAL A 310 1.35 -4.95 -17.55
CA VAL A 310 1.95 -4.37 -16.35
C VAL A 310 3.48 -4.48 -16.45
N ALA A 311 4.17 -3.36 -16.39
CA ALA A 311 5.62 -3.33 -16.41
C ALA A 311 6.21 -3.86 -15.10
N PHE A 312 7.29 -4.62 -15.18
CA PHE A 312 8.11 -4.92 -14.02
C PHE A 312 8.80 -3.64 -13.49
N PRO A 313 9.04 -3.50 -12.19
CA PRO A 313 9.69 -2.31 -11.63
C PRO A 313 11.04 -1.94 -12.25
N ASN A 314 11.79 -2.92 -12.76
CA ASN A 314 13.08 -2.72 -13.43
C ASN A 314 12.97 -2.26 -14.90
N GLU A 315 11.79 -2.27 -15.48
CA GLU A 315 11.53 -1.81 -16.86
C GLU A 315 11.13 -0.33 -16.89
N VAL A 316 10.66 0.21 -15.78
CA VAL A 316 10.26 1.62 -15.69
C VAL A 316 11.47 2.52 -15.83
N ARG A 317 11.36 3.60 -16.63
CA ARG A 317 12.46 4.49 -16.97
C ARG A 317 12.15 5.94 -16.62
N LEU A 318 13.19 6.74 -16.41
CA LEU A 318 13.06 8.18 -16.33
C LEU A 318 12.65 8.73 -17.71
N GLY A 319 11.83 9.78 -17.73
CA GLY A 319 11.40 10.49 -18.94
C GLY A 319 9.89 10.53 -19.13
N PRO A 320 9.43 10.77 -20.37
CA PRO A 320 8.02 11.00 -20.65
C PRO A 320 7.12 9.85 -20.26
N ALA A 321 5.95 10.19 -19.74
CA ALA A 321 4.86 9.29 -19.37
C ALA A 321 3.54 10.06 -19.45
N VAL A 322 2.42 9.36 -19.27
CA VAL A 322 1.10 9.98 -19.13
C VAL A 322 0.38 9.43 -17.90
N ILE A 323 -0.50 10.23 -17.33
CA ILE A 323 -1.45 9.75 -16.32
C ILE A 323 -2.87 9.76 -16.89
N LEU A 324 -3.67 8.78 -16.47
CA LEU A 324 -5.10 8.73 -16.77
C LEU A 324 -5.89 9.26 -15.57
N THR A 325 -6.72 10.24 -15.77
CA THR A 325 -7.58 10.77 -14.69
C THR A 325 -8.78 11.52 -15.24
N SER A 326 -9.82 11.63 -14.42
CA SER A 326 -10.99 12.45 -14.72
C SER A 326 -10.92 13.76 -13.90
N LEU A 327 -11.00 14.90 -14.57
CA LEU A 327 -11.06 16.21 -13.93
C LEU A 327 -12.47 16.80 -13.94
N ASP A 328 -13.32 16.25 -14.80
CA ASP A 328 -14.73 16.63 -14.97
C ASP A 328 -15.56 15.41 -15.37
N ASN A 329 -16.86 15.62 -15.63
CA ASN A 329 -17.77 14.54 -16.03
C ASN A 329 -17.71 14.17 -17.52
N SER A 330 -16.70 14.66 -18.28
CA SER A 330 -16.52 14.31 -19.70
C SER A 330 -15.80 12.97 -19.89
N GLY A 331 -15.38 12.33 -18.81
CA GLY A 331 -14.68 11.04 -18.80
C GLY A 331 -13.17 11.15 -18.54
N VAL A 332 -12.49 10.01 -18.64
CA VAL A 332 -11.06 9.88 -18.44
C VAL A 332 -10.28 10.50 -19.61
N LYS A 333 -9.22 11.21 -19.28
CA LYS A 333 -8.29 11.78 -20.28
C LYS A 333 -6.85 11.45 -19.91
N GLU A 334 -6.00 11.49 -20.93
CA GLU A 334 -4.55 11.39 -20.79
C GLU A 334 -3.96 12.77 -20.51
N TYR A 335 -3.06 12.86 -19.54
CA TYR A 335 -2.32 14.07 -19.23
C TYR A 335 -0.83 13.77 -19.18
N SER A 336 -0.03 14.58 -19.88
CA SER A 336 1.41 14.41 -19.95
C SER A 336 2.08 14.64 -18.60
N CYS A 337 3.02 13.76 -18.27
CA CYS A 337 3.90 13.90 -17.12
C CYS A 337 5.30 13.38 -17.45
N GLU A 338 6.23 13.56 -16.54
CA GLU A 338 7.57 13.01 -16.61
C GLU A 338 7.90 12.22 -15.35
N ILE A 339 8.43 11.03 -15.50
CA ILE A 339 9.01 10.26 -14.40
C ILE A 339 10.37 10.83 -14.11
N ILE A 340 10.52 11.55 -13.01
CA ILE A 340 11.76 12.30 -12.66
C ILE A 340 12.64 11.55 -11.67
N LYS A 341 12.11 10.55 -10.96
CA LYS A 341 12.88 9.73 -10.03
C LYS A 341 12.24 8.34 -9.83
N LEU A 342 13.10 7.34 -9.74
CA LEU A 342 12.74 5.96 -9.42
C LEU A 342 13.50 5.52 -8.17
N TYR A 343 12.79 4.90 -7.25
CA TYR A 343 13.39 4.25 -6.08
C TYR A 343 13.50 2.75 -6.36
N LYS A 344 14.68 2.21 -6.14
CA LYS A 344 14.90 0.76 -6.24
C LYS A 344 14.21 0.10 -5.04
N GLN A 345 13.24 -0.73 -5.33
CA GLN A 345 12.50 -1.50 -4.33
C GLN A 345 12.82 -2.97 -4.48
N SER A 346 13.02 -3.64 -3.35
CA SER A 346 13.16 -5.10 -3.28
C SER A 346 11.85 -5.75 -2.90
N TYR A 347 10.95 -5.00 -2.26
CA TYR A 347 9.62 -5.39 -1.79
C TYR A 347 8.64 -4.27 -2.10
N ALA A 348 7.36 -4.58 -1.96
CA ALA A 348 6.28 -3.63 -2.18
C ALA A 348 6.37 -2.41 -1.22
N GLU A 349 6.41 -1.20 -1.77
CA GLU A 349 6.40 0.05 -1.04
C GLU A 349 5.61 1.11 -1.82
N GLN A 350 4.88 1.98 -1.13
CA GLN A 350 3.98 2.99 -1.73
C GLN A 350 4.69 4.07 -2.57
N LYS A 351 5.98 4.34 -2.33
CA LYS A 351 6.71 5.48 -2.92
C LYS A 351 7.86 4.99 -3.80
N GLY A 352 7.54 4.34 -4.92
CA GLY A 352 8.50 3.82 -5.90
C GLY A 352 8.88 4.82 -6.99
N ILE A 353 7.97 5.71 -7.35
CA ILE A 353 8.06 6.60 -8.50
C ILE A 353 7.83 8.05 -8.03
N ILE A 354 8.56 9.02 -8.61
CA ILE A 354 8.17 10.43 -8.53
C ILE A 354 7.90 10.91 -9.94
N ILE A 355 6.72 11.49 -10.15
CA ILE A 355 6.32 12.13 -11.39
C ILE A 355 6.23 13.64 -11.23
N GLN A 356 6.40 14.34 -12.34
CA GLN A 356 6.13 15.76 -12.49
C GLN A 356 5.11 15.96 -13.61
N ILE A 357 4.03 16.66 -13.34
CA ILE A 357 3.03 17.01 -14.34
C ILE A 357 3.62 18.06 -15.29
N THR A 358 3.50 17.82 -16.59
CA THR A 358 3.95 18.71 -17.67
C THR A 358 2.78 19.20 -18.53
N ASP A 359 1.59 18.61 -18.37
CA ASP A 359 0.40 18.96 -19.12
C ASP A 359 -0.15 20.33 -18.72
N GLU A 360 -0.17 21.28 -19.64
CA GLU A 360 -0.62 22.66 -19.40
C GLU A 360 -2.11 22.73 -19.05
N SER A 361 -2.95 21.84 -19.61
CA SER A 361 -4.39 21.82 -19.35
C SER A 361 -4.69 21.36 -17.91
N LEU A 362 -3.99 20.31 -17.42
CA LEU A 362 -4.10 19.85 -16.04
C LEU A 362 -3.54 20.90 -15.07
N LEU A 363 -2.37 21.46 -15.36
CA LEU A 363 -1.78 22.54 -14.53
C LEU A 363 -2.71 23.76 -14.44
N SER A 364 -3.34 24.13 -15.57
CA SER A 364 -4.31 25.22 -15.59
C SER A 364 -5.58 24.89 -14.80
N ALA A 365 -6.12 23.68 -14.92
CA ALA A 365 -7.36 23.27 -14.27
C ALA A 365 -7.17 23.00 -12.77
N ALA A 366 -6.17 22.20 -12.40
CA ALA A 366 -5.99 21.67 -11.05
C ALA A 366 -4.76 22.23 -10.32
N GLY A 367 -3.83 22.89 -11.02
CA GLY A 367 -2.57 23.37 -10.44
C GLY A 367 -1.52 22.27 -10.25
N GLY A 368 -1.83 21.04 -10.63
CA GLY A 368 -1.02 19.84 -10.48
C GLY A 368 -1.85 18.64 -10.00
N ILE A 369 -1.22 17.74 -9.29
CA ILE A 369 -1.88 16.60 -8.64
C ILE A 369 -2.68 17.12 -7.43
N VAL A 370 -3.94 16.73 -7.32
CA VAL A 370 -4.83 17.12 -6.23
C VAL A 370 -5.37 15.88 -5.51
N GLN A 371 -5.87 16.03 -4.29
CA GLN A 371 -6.55 14.95 -3.57
C GLN A 371 -7.72 14.43 -4.41
N GLY A 372 -7.93 13.13 -4.42
CA GLY A 372 -8.87 12.44 -5.30
C GLY A 372 -8.23 11.90 -6.59
N MET A 373 -7.06 12.39 -7.03
CA MET A 373 -6.29 11.80 -8.14
C MET A 373 -5.45 10.60 -7.72
N SER A 374 -5.38 10.28 -6.43
CA SER A 374 -4.78 9.02 -5.95
C SER A 374 -5.49 7.84 -6.60
N GLY A 375 -4.74 6.94 -7.22
CA GLY A 375 -5.27 5.86 -8.05
C GLY A 375 -5.09 6.09 -9.56
N SER A 376 -4.76 7.29 -10.02
CA SER A 376 -4.55 7.57 -11.45
C SER A 376 -3.44 6.69 -12.04
N PRO A 377 -3.70 5.85 -13.06
CA PRO A 377 -2.70 5.03 -13.72
C PRO A 377 -1.59 5.88 -14.36
N ILE A 378 -0.36 5.41 -14.27
CA ILE A 378 0.81 5.99 -14.96
C ILE A 378 1.18 5.05 -16.10
N LEU A 379 1.18 5.54 -17.33
CA LEU A 379 1.49 4.78 -18.53
C LEU A 379 2.81 5.27 -19.13
N GLN A 380 3.64 4.33 -19.58
CA GLN A 380 4.89 4.59 -20.30
C GLN A 380 5.11 3.48 -21.34
N ASP A 381 5.49 3.84 -22.54
CA ASP A 381 5.81 2.90 -23.63
C ASP A 381 4.71 1.83 -23.89
N GLY A 382 3.43 2.20 -23.73
CA GLY A 382 2.29 1.28 -23.93
C GLY A 382 2.05 0.29 -22.78
N MET A 383 2.70 0.45 -21.64
CA MET A 383 2.52 -0.38 -20.43
C MET A 383 2.00 0.47 -19.28
N ILE A 384 1.29 -0.16 -18.33
CA ILE A 384 1.00 0.44 -17.04
C ILE A 384 2.23 0.24 -16.14
N VAL A 385 2.86 1.34 -15.73
CA VAL A 385 4.11 1.32 -14.95
C VAL A 385 3.88 1.61 -13.47
N GLY A 386 2.83 2.36 -13.15
CA GLY A 386 2.56 2.76 -11.77
C GLY A 386 1.19 3.36 -11.61
N VAL A 387 0.93 3.79 -10.38
CA VAL A 387 -0.31 4.45 -9.95
C VAL A 387 0.07 5.64 -9.06
N VAL A 388 -0.54 6.79 -9.31
CA VAL A 388 -0.34 7.99 -8.48
C VAL A 388 -0.87 7.74 -7.06
N THR A 389 -0.09 8.09 -6.05
CA THR A 389 -0.47 7.89 -4.64
C THR A 389 -0.66 9.19 -3.87
N HIS A 390 0.38 9.99 -3.74
CA HIS A 390 0.38 11.19 -2.91
C HIS A 390 0.96 12.38 -3.66
N VAL A 391 0.35 13.55 -3.47
CA VAL A 391 0.87 14.82 -3.95
C VAL A 391 1.95 15.38 -3.00
N PHE A 392 2.91 16.14 -3.52
CA PHE A 392 3.83 16.92 -2.70
C PHE A 392 3.12 18.19 -2.21
N VAL A 393 2.96 18.33 -0.91
CA VAL A 393 2.25 19.47 -0.30
C VAL A 393 2.87 20.82 -0.71
N ASN A 394 4.20 20.88 -0.78
CA ASN A 394 4.92 22.10 -1.13
C ASN A 394 5.16 22.30 -2.66
N ASP A 395 4.75 21.33 -3.47
CA ASP A 395 4.88 21.41 -4.94
C ASP A 395 3.85 20.49 -5.59
N PRO A 396 2.60 20.92 -5.76
CA PRO A 396 1.53 20.09 -6.34
C PRO A 396 1.80 19.61 -7.77
N THR A 397 2.76 20.21 -8.48
CA THR A 397 3.16 19.72 -9.81
C THR A 397 3.84 18.36 -9.75
N ARG A 398 4.21 17.89 -8.55
CA ARG A 398 4.88 16.61 -8.31
C ARG A 398 4.06 15.70 -7.42
N GLY A 399 4.24 14.40 -7.63
CA GLY A 399 3.62 13.38 -6.77
C GLY A 399 4.42 12.10 -6.74
N TYR A 400 4.11 11.29 -5.74
CA TYR A 400 4.58 9.92 -5.63
C TYR A 400 3.68 8.97 -6.42
N GLY A 401 4.26 7.87 -6.86
CA GLY A 401 3.54 6.72 -7.39
C GLY A 401 4.10 5.41 -6.82
N VAL A 402 3.24 4.42 -6.75
CA VAL A 402 3.58 3.02 -6.52
C VAL A 402 3.79 2.32 -7.86
N TYR A 403 4.69 1.34 -7.95
CA TYR A 403 4.75 0.49 -9.14
C TYR A 403 3.47 -0.33 -9.26
N ALA A 404 2.85 -0.32 -10.44
CA ALA A 404 1.59 -1.07 -10.69
C ALA A 404 1.75 -2.56 -10.40
N TYR A 405 2.94 -3.12 -10.63
CA TYR A 405 3.28 -4.50 -10.36
C TYR A 405 2.92 -4.94 -8.93
N TRP A 406 3.21 -4.11 -7.93
CA TRP A 406 2.92 -4.43 -6.54
C TRP A 406 1.44 -4.46 -6.18
N MET A 407 0.59 -3.85 -7.01
CA MET A 407 -0.86 -3.82 -6.80
C MET A 407 -1.60 -4.97 -7.51
N THR A 408 -0.89 -5.85 -8.23
CA THR A 408 -1.53 -6.95 -8.98
C THR A 408 -1.61 -8.27 -8.22
N ASP A 409 -0.99 -8.36 -7.05
CA ASP A 409 -0.88 -9.61 -6.28
C ASP A 409 -1.78 -9.64 -5.03
N ASP A 410 -2.53 -8.57 -4.75
CA ASP A 410 -3.51 -8.49 -3.65
C ASP A 410 -4.91 -8.97 -4.05
#